data_4743831e5435a58383f422bd495ab524
#
_entry.id   4743831e5435a58383f422bd495ab524
#
_cell.length_a   1.000
_cell.length_b   1.000
_cell.length_c   1.000
_cell.angle_alpha   90.00
_cell.angle_beta   90.00
_cell.angle_gamma   90.00
#
_symmetry.space_group_name_H-M   'P 1'
#
loop_
_entity.id
_entity.type
_entity.pdbx_description
1 polymer ?
#
loop_
_entity_poly.entity_id
_entity_poly.type
_entity_poly.pdbx_seq_one_letter_code
_entity_poly.pdbx_strand_id
1 'polypeptide(L)'
;MTRTKRLSAMLAAPMCLLTLAGVLPWQPALAEGAVQSVGQQHAFDFHFGTWRTHILRRASAQKWVKMTGTVIDQPLWGGRANLEKIEASGSGSHFQGLTLFLYDPKSGQWSQQFASSSDGIMDEPLYGRFANGRGVLYGWSGDGRKLLERDTWSDTTPSSYHFEIASSADGGKTWVKEFIAQLTRLEKVPDYDTPHTAGNGPEHDFDFNLGRWQTRIRAVLNPLSAPEVWTNFRGTHTVYRVWDDWADVGQLEVDGPSGHEEDMALRLYDRKTQQWRVYFANSASGTLEPPMIGRFKGGVGTFVFLDEIGGKTVLVRNVWSGITPKSCHQDWAISADGGKSWVPTWISTDTLGH
;
A
#
# COMPACT_ATOMS: atom_id res chain seq x y z
N MET A 1 -11.67 -14.01 18.67
CA MET A 1 -10.70 -13.05 19.19
C MET A 1 -10.71 -11.85 18.30
N THR A 2 -11.33 -10.80 18.73
CA THR A 2 -11.73 -9.63 17.93
C THR A 2 -10.57 -8.64 17.89
N ARG A 3 -9.95 -8.46 16.71
CA ARG A 3 -9.04 -7.34 16.46
C ARG A 3 -9.89 -6.07 16.32
N THR A 4 -9.72 -5.16 17.26
CA THR A 4 -10.30 -3.81 17.17
C THR A 4 -9.59 -3.08 16.02
N LYS A 5 -10.20 -3.08 14.85
CA LYS A 5 -9.77 -2.24 13.72
C LYS A 5 -10.42 -0.89 13.91
N ARG A 6 -9.62 0.14 14.09
CA ARG A 6 -10.10 1.53 14.05
C ARG A 6 -10.16 1.94 12.59
N LEU A 7 -11.28 2.51 12.18
CA LEU A 7 -11.32 3.34 10.98
C LEU A 7 -10.30 4.47 11.23
N SER A 8 -9.11 4.32 10.68
CA SER A 8 -8.34 5.51 10.36
C SER A 8 -9.16 6.13 9.24
N ALA A 9 -10.08 7.01 9.63
CA ALA A 9 -10.69 7.85 8.62
C ALA A 9 -9.54 8.42 7.80
N MET A 10 -9.72 8.59 6.54
CA MET A 10 -8.83 9.35 5.66
C MET A 10 -8.55 10.75 6.21
N LEU A 11 -8.74 11.04 7.45
CA LEU A 11 -8.53 12.29 8.15
C LEU A 11 -8.49 12.00 9.65
N ALA A 12 -7.33 11.67 10.19
CA ALA A 12 -7.15 11.45 11.62
C ALA A 12 -6.95 12.77 12.35
N ALA A 13 -7.98 13.25 13.02
CA ALA A 13 -7.80 14.24 14.08
C ALA A 13 -7.19 13.56 15.32
N PRO A 14 -6.31 14.23 16.09
CA PRO A 14 -5.67 13.64 17.26
C PRO A 14 -6.70 13.45 18.38
N MET A 15 -7.00 12.21 18.74
CA MET A 15 -7.76 11.92 19.96
C MET A 15 -6.86 11.27 21.02
N CYS A 16 -6.68 11.99 22.11
CA CYS A 16 -6.03 11.55 23.34
C CYS A 16 -6.78 10.39 24.02
N LEU A 17 -6.00 9.41 24.45
CA LEU A 17 -6.12 8.53 25.61
C LEU A 17 -7.45 7.83 25.90
N LEU A 18 -7.42 6.49 25.75
CA LEU A 18 -7.83 5.57 26.82
C LEU A 18 -7.15 4.21 26.60
N THR A 19 -6.32 3.84 27.59
CA THR A 19 -5.60 2.56 27.68
C THR A 19 -6.58 1.43 27.97
N LEU A 20 -6.65 0.45 27.08
CA LEU A 20 -7.15 -0.87 27.40
C LEU A 20 -6.11 -1.90 26.94
N ALA A 21 -5.63 -2.68 27.91
CA ALA A 21 -4.68 -3.76 27.71
C ALA A 21 -5.27 -4.82 26.79
N GLY A 22 -4.83 -4.84 25.55
CA GLY A 22 -5.10 -5.89 24.57
C GLY A 22 -3.86 -6.72 24.37
N VAL A 23 -4.01 -8.03 24.37
CA VAL A 23 -2.97 -9.03 24.14
C VAL A 23 -2.23 -8.71 22.84
N LEU A 24 -0.98 -8.28 22.98
CA LEU A 24 -0.05 -8.06 21.87
C LEU A 24 0.23 -9.39 21.17
N PRO A 25 0.25 -9.42 19.83
CA PRO A 25 0.83 -10.56 19.13
C PRO A 25 2.30 -10.67 19.54
N TRP A 26 2.75 -11.89 19.77
CA TRP A 26 4.14 -12.21 20.12
C TRP A 26 5.09 -11.52 19.12
N GLN A 27 5.80 -10.51 19.60
CA GLN A 27 6.95 -9.93 18.93
C GLN A 27 8.16 -10.63 19.55
N PRO A 28 9.10 -11.18 18.77
CA PRO A 28 10.37 -11.58 19.32
C PRO A 28 10.99 -10.36 19.99
N ALA A 29 11.29 -10.46 21.27
CA ALA A 29 11.90 -9.38 22.04
C ALA A 29 13.28 -9.09 21.45
N LEU A 30 13.36 -8.09 20.59
CA LEU A 30 14.61 -7.41 20.30
C LEU A 30 14.77 -6.39 21.42
N ALA A 31 15.42 -6.82 22.49
CA ALA A 31 15.92 -5.91 23.53
C ALA A 31 17.03 -5.08 22.89
N GLU A 32 16.68 -3.89 22.40
CA GLU A 32 17.68 -2.86 22.10
C GLU A 32 17.15 -1.50 22.51
N GLY A 33 18.01 -0.79 23.20
CA GLY A 33 17.78 0.51 23.77
C GLY A 33 17.27 1.53 22.76
N ALA A 34 16.55 2.51 23.25
CA ALA A 34 15.99 3.66 22.54
C ALA A 34 17.07 4.36 21.67
N VAL A 35 17.26 3.87 20.46
CA VAL A 35 18.00 4.56 19.40
C VAL A 35 17.00 5.47 18.72
N GLN A 36 17.33 6.75 18.69
CA GLN A 36 16.59 7.88 18.20
C GLN A 36 15.76 7.57 16.94
N SER A 37 14.45 7.75 17.03
CA SER A 37 13.47 7.52 15.96
C SER A 37 13.63 8.45 14.73
N VAL A 38 14.45 9.48 14.83
CA VAL A 38 14.63 10.50 13.77
C VAL A 38 15.36 9.97 12.53
N GLY A 39 16.07 8.86 12.62
CA GLY A 39 16.77 8.25 11.47
C GLY A 39 15.99 7.14 10.75
N GLN A 40 14.99 6.54 11.39
CA GLN A 40 14.32 5.35 10.85
C GLN A 40 13.38 5.67 9.68
N GLN A 41 12.76 6.84 9.67
CA GLN A 41 11.87 7.25 8.57
C GLN A 41 12.59 7.42 7.22
N HIS A 42 13.93 7.56 7.23
CA HIS A 42 14.78 7.68 6.05
C HIS A 42 15.62 6.43 5.79
N ALA A 43 15.30 5.34 6.49
CA ALA A 43 16.11 4.12 6.42
C ALA A 43 16.08 3.46 5.03
N PHE A 44 15.06 3.70 4.23
CA PHE A 44 14.93 3.23 2.85
C PHE A 44 15.33 4.26 1.78
N ASP A 45 15.85 5.44 2.13
CA ASP A 45 16.23 6.46 1.13
C ASP A 45 17.28 5.96 0.13
N PHE A 46 18.12 5.00 0.52
CA PHE A 46 19.10 4.38 -0.39
C PHE A 46 18.41 3.64 -1.55
N HIS A 47 17.18 3.20 -1.35
CA HIS A 47 16.40 2.38 -2.29
C HIS A 47 15.90 3.19 -3.49
N PHE A 48 15.65 4.50 -3.33
CA PHE A 48 15.06 5.34 -4.36
C PHE A 48 15.88 5.38 -5.64
N GLY A 49 15.18 5.30 -6.77
CA GLY A 49 15.76 5.38 -8.10
C GLY A 49 15.60 4.10 -8.91
N THR A 50 16.46 3.91 -9.91
CA THR A 50 16.38 2.80 -10.84
C THR A 50 17.57 1.87 -10.70
N TRP A 51 17.29 0.58 -10.68
CA TRP A 51 18.27 -0.46 -10.40
C TRP A 51 18.20 -1.59 -11.44
N ARG A 52 19.33 -2.10 -11.85
CA ARG A 52 19.43 -3.41 -12.48
C ARG A 52 19.50 -4.47 -11.40
N THR A 53 18.69 -5.53 -11.52
CA THR A 53 18.70 -6.63 -10.57
C THR A 53 19.14 -7.93 -11.21
N HIS A 54 20.00 -8.68 -10.51
CA HIS A 54 20.35 -10.07 -10.80
C HIS A 54 19.79 -10.94 -9.68
N ILE A 55 18.90 -11.85 -10.06
CA ILE A 55 18.08 -12.61 -9.13
C ILE A 55 18.44 -14.08 -9.20
N LEU A 56 18.52 -14.72 -8.04
CA LEU A 56 18.45 -16.15 -7.84
C LEU A 56 17.16 -16.47 -7.08
N ARG A 57 16.22 -17.13 -7.72
CA ARG A 57 14.96 -17.57 -7.10
C ARG A 57 14.97 -19.07 -6.94
N ARG A 58 14.61 -19.56 -5.77
CA ARG A 58 14.53 -20.99 -5.48
C ARG A 58 13.29 -21.57 -6.14
N ALA A 59 13.47 -22.54 -7.03
CA ALA A 59 12.38 -23.27 -7.69
C ALA A 59 12.08 -24.62 -7.00
N SER A 60 13.05 -25.18 -6.29
CA SER A 60 12.92 -26.37 -5.44
C SER A 60 14.10 -26.45 -4.46
N ALA A 61 14.10 -27.43 -3.58
CA ALA A 61 15.17 -27.63 -2.59
C ALA A 61 16.61 -27.63 -3.20
N GLN A 62 16.73 -28.03 -4.47
CA GLN A 62 18.03 -28.19 -5.13
C GLN A 62 18.17 -27.35 -6.42
N LYS A 63 17.14 -26.59 -6.80
CA LYS A 63 17.13 -25.85 -8.07
C LYS A 63 16.91 -24.36 -7.87
N TRP A 64 17.85 -23.59 -8.38
CA TRP A 64 17.77 -22.14 -8.48
C TRP A 64 17.57 -21.70 -9.92
N VAL A 65 16.73 -20.69 -10.10
CA VAL A 65 16.47 -20.03 -11.38
C VAL A 65 17.14 -18.67 -11.36
N LYS A 66 17.91 -18.38 -12.41
CA LYS A 66 18.53 -17.07 -12.63
C LYS A 66 17.58 -16.19 -13.41
N MET A 67 17.42 -14.97 -12.95
CA MET A 67 16.65 -13.92 -13.63
C MET A 67 17.41 -12.61 -13.61
N THR A 68 17.09 -11.73 -14.54
CA THR A 68 17.59 -10.36 -14.58
C THR A 68 16.43 -9.43 -14.82
N GLY A 69 16.53 -8.21 -14.32
CA GLY A 69 15.44 -7.28 -14.47
C GLY A 69 15.79 -5.86 -14.05
N THR A 70 14.76 -5.07 -13.89
CA THR A 70 14.85 -3.70 -13.43
C THR A 70 13.94 -3.51 -12.23
N VAL A 71 14.41 -2.70 -11.29
CA VAL A 71 13.65 -2.23 -10.13
C VAL A 71 13.58 -0.72 -10.22
N ILE A 72 12.41 -0.15 -10.05
CA ILE A 72 12.19 1.30 -9.92
C ILE A 72 11.50 1.52 -8.58
N ASP A 73 12.15 2.29 -7.72
CA ASP A 73 11.61 2.68 -6.43
C ASP A 73 11.35 4.20 -6.39
N GLN A 74 10.13 4.58 -6.04
CA GLN A 74 9.68 5.97 -6.00
C GLN A 74 9.26 6.36 -4.59
N PRO A 75 9.82 7.46 -4.03
CA PRO A 75 9.41 7.94 -2.72
C PRO A 75 7.98 8.50 -2.76
N LEU A 76 7.26 8.26 -1.67
CA LEU A 76 5.98 8.86 -1.33
C LEU A 76 6.15 9.60 0.01
N TRP A 77 5.34 10.64 0.26
CA TRP A 77 5.28 11.35 1.55
C TRP A 77 6.67 11.81 2.07
N GLY A 78 7.50 12.34 1.17
CA GLY A 78 8.86 12.78 1.55
C GLY A 78 9.77 11.65 2.03
N GLY A 79 9.59 10.42 1.55
CA GLY A 79 10.39 9.25 1.90
C GLY A 79 9.88 8.43 3.08
N ARG A 80 8.73 8.81 3.68
CA ARG A 80 8.07 8.02 4.74
C ARG A 80 7.27 6.83 4.21
N ALA A 81 7.15 6.75 2.91
CA ALA A 81 6.68 5.59 2.16
C ALA A 81 7.41 5.53 0.83
N ASN A 82 7.43 4.36 0.21
CA ASN A 82 7.93 4.19 -1.14
C ASN A 82 7.22 3.04 -1.84
N LEU A 83 7.16 3.15 -3.14
CA LEU A 83 6.58 2.17 -4.04
C LEU A 83 7.67 1.65 -4.97
N GLU A 84 8.00 0.39 -4.80
CA GLU A 84 8.92 -0.34 -5.67
C GLU A 84 8.15 -1.08 -6.76
N LYS A 85 8.62 -0.99 -7.99
CA LYS A 85 8.19 -1.82 -9.12
C LYS A 85 9.35 -2.68 -9.56
N ILE A 86 9.13 -3.98 -9.67
CA ILE A 86 10.11 -4.92 -10.20
C ILE A 86 9.56 -5.61 -11.45
N GLU A 87 10.38 -5.66 -12.49
CA GLU A 87 10.12 -6.48 -13.67
C GLU A 87 11.36 -7.31 -13.96
N ALA A 88 11.19 -8.64 -14.04
CA ALA A 88 12.32 -9.55 -14.25
C ALA A 88 11.96 -10.74 -15.12
N SER A 89 12.93 -11.18 -15.91
CA SER A 89 12.82 -12.31 -16.84
C SER A 89 14.01 -13.24 -16.73
N GLY A 90 13.78 -14.52 -16.98
CA GLY A 90 14.84 -15.54 -17.03
C GLY A 90 14.28 -16.94 -17.05
N SER A 91 15.04 -17.86 -17.64
CA SER A 91 14.69 -19.30 -17.72
C SER A 91 13.27 -19.57 -18.25
N GLY A 92 12.80 -18.74 -19.21
CA GLY A 92 11.48 -18.89 -19.82
C GLY A 92 10.32 -18.38 -18.95
N SER A 93 10.60 -17.70 -17.85
CA SER A 93 9.61 -17.04 -17.00
C SER A 93 9.80 -15.53 -16.98
N HIS A 94 8.69 -14.82 -16.79
CA HIS A 94 8.62 -13.37 -16.61
C HIS A 94 7.73 -13.08 -15.41
N PHE A 95 8.06 -12.08 -14.61
CA PHE A 95 7.18 -11.60 -13.56
C PHE A 95 7.30 -10.08 -13.39
N GLN A 96 6.19 -9.50 -12.98
CA GLN A 96 6.11 -8.12 -12.51
C GLN A 96 5.61 -8.15 -11.07
N GLY A 97 6.25 -7.38 -10.22
CA GLY A 97 5.89 -7.22 -8.82
C GLY A 97 5.82 -5.77 -8.41
N LEU A 98 5.13 -5.55 -7.33
CA LEU A 98 5.01 -4.26 -6.67
C LEU A 98 5.23 -4.46 -5.19
N THR A 99 6.07 -3.63 -4.59
CA THR A 99 6.28 -3.62 -3.14
C THR A 99 5.93 -2.24 -2.60
N LEU A 100 5.06 -2.19 -1.61
CA LEU A 100 4.74 -0.97 -0.87
C LEU A 100 5.44 -1.02 0.48
N PHE A 101 6.23 0.02 0.78
CA PHE A 101 6.88 0.23 2.06
C PHE A 101 6.22 1.42 2.76
N LEU A 102 5.86 1.24 4.02
CA LEU A 102 5.24 2.29 4.84
C LEU A 102 5.94 2.40 6.18
N TYR A 103 6.26 3.63 6.57
CA TYR A 103 6.80 3.93 7.89
C TYR A 103 5.70 4.29 8.87
N ASP A 104 5.56 3.52 9.95
CA ASP A 104 4.68 3.86 11.06
C ASP A 104 5.44 4.73 12.07
N PRO A 105 5.13 6.04 12.16
CA PRO A 105 5.81 6.95 13.07
C PRO A 105 5.55 6.64 14.54
N LYS A 106 4.47 5.93 14.86
CA LYS A 106 4.08 5.58 16.22
C LYS A 106 4.92 4.42 16.78
N SER A 107 5.13 3.37 15.98
CA SER A 107 5.97 2.23 16.38
C SER A 107 7.43 2.43 16.00
N GLY A 108 7.75 3.34 15.08
CA GLY A 108 9.07 3.53 14.50
C GLY A 108 9.50 2.33 13.65
N GLN A 109 8.56 1.61 13.06
CA GLN A 109 8.80 0.44 12.22
C GLN A 109 8.38 0.71 10.78
N TRP A 110 9.05 0.01 9.88
CA TRP A 110 8.62 -0.13 8.49
C TRP A 110 7.76 -1.37 8.33
N SER A 111 6.75 -1.27 7.49
CA SER A 111 6.06 -2.42 6.93
C SER A 111 6.39 -2.55 5.45
N GLN A 112 6.38 -3.79 4.96
CA GLN A 112 6.54 -4.14 3.56
C GLN A 112 5.42 -5.07 3.17
N GLN A 113 4.80 -4.82 2.02
CA GLN A 113 3.78 -5.68 1.44
C GLN A 113 4.03 -5.82 -0.06
N PHE A 114 4.02 -7.04 -0.54
CA PHE A 114 4.27 -7.36 -1.95
C PHE A 114 2.96 -7.73 -2.64
N ALA A 115 2.87 -7.44 -3.94
CA ALA A 115 1.85 -7.98 -4.83
C ALA A 115 2.47 -8.39 -6.16
N SER A 116 1.96 -9.48 -6.74
CA SER A 116 2.31 -9.91 -8.08
C SER A 116 1.24 -9.47 -9.09
N SER A 117 1.66 -9.08 -10.30
CA SER A 117 0.72 -8.79 -11.39
C SER A 117 -0.07 -10.01 -11.84
N SER A 118 0.29 -11.21 -11.38
CA SER A 118 -0.42 -12.46 -11.69
C SER A 118 -1.78 -12.58 -10.99
N ASP A 119 -1.94 -11.98 -9.82
CA ASP A 119 -3.16 -12.07 -9.01
C ASP A 119 -3.70 -10.71 -8.52
N GLY A 120 -2.86 -9.67 -8.44
CA GLY A 120 -3.29 -8.34 -8.01
C GLY A 120 -3.75 -8.29 -6.55
N ILE A 121 -3.12 -9.07 -5.68
CA ILE A 121 -3.43 -9.15 -4.25
C ILE A 121 -2.19 -8.81 -3.44
N MET A 122 -2.31 -7.88 -2.47
CA MET A 122 -1.24 -7.60 -1.53
C MET A 122 -1.09 -8.74 -0.53
N ASP A 123 0.13 -9.18 -0.32
CA ASP A 123 0.49 -10.15 0.71
C ASP A 123 0.32 -9.57 2.13
N GLU A 124 0.35 -10.43 3.13
CA GLU A 124 0.40 -10.00 4.54
C GLU A 124 1.69 -9.19 4.78
N PRO A 125 1.64 -8.17 5.65
CA PRO A 125 2.79 -7.30 5.87
C PRO A 125 3.91 -7.97 6.65
N LEU A 126 5.16 -7.68 6.26
CA LEU A 126 6.34 -7.87 7.07
C LEU A 126 6.65 -6.57 7.81
N TYR A 127 7.18 -6.67 9.04
CA TYR A 127 7.50 -5.52 9.88
C TYR A 127 8.95 -5.58 10.39
N GLY A 128 9.60 -4.43 10.48
CA GLY A 128 10.94 -4.37 11.02
C GLY A 128 11.60 -3.00 10.96
N ARG A 129 12.93 -3.00 11.03
CA ARG A 129 13.75 -1.78 11.14
C ARG A 129 15.09 -1.97 10.47
N PHE A 130 15.77 -0.85 10.27
CA PHE A 130 17.20 -0.83 9.96
C PHE A 130 18.03 -0.64 11.23
N ALA A 131 19.11 -1.42 11.34
CA ALA A 131 20.10 -1.27 12.40
C ALA A 131 21.48 -1.68 11.84
N ASN A 132 22.52 -0.92 12.18
CA ASN A 132 23.91 -1.20 11.79
C ASN A 132 24.10 -1.46 10.28
N GLY A 133 23.44 -0.64 9.43
CA GLY A 133 23.53 -0.76 7.97
C GLY A 133 22.80 -1.96 7.37
N ARG A 134 21.95 -2.62 8.13
CA ARG A 134 21.14 -3.77 7.71
C ARG A 134 19.67 -3.55 8.01
N GLY A 135 18.81 -3.72 7.00
CA GLY A 135 17.36 -3.77 7.16
C GLY A 135 16.90 -5.21 7.36
N VAL A 136 16.01 -5.46 8.33
CA VAL A 136 15.41 -6.78 8.52
C VAL A 136 13.94 -6.63 8.87
N LEU A 137 13.08 -7.25 8.06
CA LEU A 137 11.66 -7.31 8.29
C LEU A 137 11.21 -8.77 8.43
N TYR A 138 10.23 -9.00 9.28
CA TYR A 138 9.66 -10.32 9.55
C TYR A 138 8.14 -10.31 9.37
N GLY A 139 7.61 -11.40 8.86
CA GLY A 139 6.18 -11.66 8.76
C GLY A 139 5.87 -13.13 8.62
N TRP A 140 4.60 -13.42 8.40
CA TRP A 140 4.15 -14.79 8.17
C TRP A 140 3.73 -14.93 6.71
N SER A 141 4.20 -15.98 6.06
CA SER A 141 3.88 -16.30 4.68
C SER A 141 3.33 -17.73 4.50
N GLY A 142 2.87 -18.03 3.29
CA GLY A 142 2.29 -19.30 2.92
C GLY A 142 0.85 -19.50 3.42
N ASP A 143 0.19 -20.52 2.88
CA ASP A 143 -1.18 -20.87 3.22
C ASP A 143 -1.34 -21.14 4.72
N GLY A 144 -2.17 -20.34 5.38
CA GLY A 144 -2.44 -20.45 6.81
C GLY A 144 -1.30 -19.95 7.70
N ARG A 145 -0.39 -19.09 7.21
CA ARG A 145 0.71 -18.48 7.98
C ARG A 145 1.63 -19.54 8.59
N LYS A 146 2.07 -20.48 7.80
CA LYS A 146 2.87 -21.63 8.27
C LYS A 146 4.36 -21.35 8.29
N LEU A 147 4.83 -20.39 7.51
CA LEU A 147 6.24 -20.05 7.43
C LEU A 147 6.48 -18.66 8.02
N LEU A 148 7.49 -18.55 8.86
CA LEU A 148 8.03 -17.24 9.22
C LEU A 148 8.94 -16.78 8.08
N GLU A 149 8.68 -15.60 7.55
CA GLU A 149 9.47 -14.98 6.49
C GLU A 149 10.35 -13.88 7.05
N ARG A 150 11.52 -13.73 6.46
CA ARG A 150 12.47 -12.70 6.80
C ARG A 150 13.05 -12.10 5.53
N ASP A 151 12.85 -10.81 5.36
CA ASP A 151 13.46 -10.00 4.31
C ASP A 151 14.63 -9.22 4.85
N THR A 152 15.73 -9.22 4.11
CA THR A 152 16.99 -8.61 4.58
C THR A 152 17.62 -7.78 3.47
N TRP A 153 17.95 -6.53 3.79
CA TRP A 153 18.79 -5.63 2.99
C TRP A 153 20.15 -5.51 3.65
N SER A 154 21.22 -5.68 2.89
CA SER A 154 22.60 -5.58 3.36
C SER A 154 23.53 -5.05 2.27
N ASP A 155 24.80 -4.84 2.63
CA ASP A 155 25.86 -4.39 1.73
C ASP A 155 25.48 -3.12 0.94
N THR A 156 24.75 -2.24 1.62
CA THR A 156 24.19 -1.03 1.04
C THR A 156 25.27 0.01 0.80
N THR A 157 25.37 0.44 -0.45
CA THR A 157 26.20 1.54 -0.93
C THR A 157 25.37 2.51 -1.77
N PRO A 158 25.87 3.69 -2.16
CA PRO A 158 25.16 4.57 -3.09
C PRO A 158 24.83 3.94 -4.46
N SER A 159 25.57 2.91 -4.88
CA SER A 159 25.47 2.27 -6.20
C SER A 159 25.03 0.81 -6.19
N SER A 160 24.91 0.18 -5.03
CA SER A 160 24.52 -1.25 -4.95
C SER A 160 23.95 -1.61 -3.59
N TYR A 161 23.14 -2.66 -3.56
CA TYR A 161 22.73 -3.34 -2.33
C TYR A 161 22.37 -4.81 -2.61
N HIS A 162 22.35 -5.59 -1.55
CA HIS A 162 21.95 -6.99 -1.54
C HIS A 162 20.58 -7.15 -0.85
N PHE A 163 19.70 -7.95 -1.43
CA PHE A 163 18.40 -8.29 -0.87
C PHE A 163 18.22 -9.81 -0.81
N GLU A 164 17.66 -10.30 0.29
CA GLU A 164 17.44 -11.73 0.53
C GLU A 164 16.09 -11.97 1.20
N ILE A 165 15.32 -12.94 0.66
CA ILE A 165 14.15 -13.51 1.33
C ILE A 165 14.52 -14.89 1.85
N ALA A 166 14.21 -15.17 3.10
CA ALA A 166 14.38 -16.47 3.71
C ALA A 166 13.14 -16.89 4.50
N SER A 167 12.82 -18.18 4.49
CA SER A 167 11.70 -18.75 5.22
C SER A 167 12.15 -19.73 6.31
N SER A 168 11.36 -19.85 7.37
CA SER A 168 11.56 -20.77 8.47
C SER A 168 10.28 -21.51 8.82
N ALA A 169 10.34 -22.83 8.91
CA ALA A 169 9.23 -23.68 9.33
C ALA A 169 9.27 -24.04 10.82
N ASP A 170 10.32 -23.62 11.54
CA ASP A 170 10.58 -24.00 12.94
C ASP A 170 10.61 -22.78 13.90
N GLY A 171 9.95 -21.72 13.51
CA GLY A 171 9.84 -20.49 14.31
C GLY A 171 11.14 -19.67 14.37
N GLY A 172 11.93 -19.70 13.30
CA GLY A 172 13.14 -18.88 13.18
C GLY A 172 14.42 -19.54 13.68
N LYS A 173 14.41 -20.83 14.03
CA LYS A 173 15.62 -21.56 14.44
C LYS A 173 16.51 -21.89 13.26
N THR A 174 15.91 -22.29 12.14
CA THR A 174 16.63 -22.51 10.87
C THR A 174 15.98 -21.72 9.74
N TRP A 175 16.79 -21.29 8.78
CA TRP A 175 16.35 -20.44 7.68
C TRP A 175 16.75 -21.03 6.34
N VAL A 176 15.81 -21.00 5.41
CA VAL A 176 16.03 -21.46 4.03
C VAL A 176 15.90 -20.24 3.12
N LYS A 177 16.94 -19.94 2.35
CA LYS A 177 16.92 -18.85 1.37
C LYS A 177 16.02 -19.23 0.19
N GLU A 178 15.11 -18.34 -0.14
CA GLU A 178 14.14 -18.51 -1.22
C GLU A 178 14.41 -17.59 -2.42
N PHE A 179 14.95 -16.40 -2.11
CA PHE A 179 15.21 -15.36 -3.11
C PHE A 179 16.45 -14.58 -2.72
N ILE A 180 17.29 -14.27 -3.70
CA ILE A 180 18.49 -13.46 -3.53
C ILE A 180 18.53 -12.49 -4.70
N ALA A 181 18.69 -11.21 -4.45
CA ALA A 181 18.90 -10.21 -5.49
C ALA A 181 20.13 -9.35 -5.19
N GLN A 182 20.94 -9.15 -6.22
CA GLN A 182 21.99 -8.16 -6.23
C GLN A 182 21.55 -7.01 -7.11
N LEU A 183 21.48 -5.81 -6.55
CA LEU A 183 21.03 -4.62 -7.25
C LEU A 183 22.20 -3.68 -7.49
N THR A 184 22.22 -3.10 -8.69
CA THR A 184 23.21 -2.09 -9.11
C THR A 184 22.47 -0.89 -9.70
N ARG A 185 22.78 0.30 -9.23
CA ARG A 185 22.10 1.55 -9.64
C ARG A 185 22.33 1.82 -11.13
N LEU A 186 21.28 2.22 -11.82
CA LEU A 186 21.33 2.71 -13.19
C LEU A 186 21.38 4.23 -13.20
N GLU A 187 22.30 4.80 -13.99
CA GLU A 187 22.42 6.26 -14.16
C GLU A 187 21.29 6.86 -15.01
N LYS A 188 20.74 6.06 -15.92
CA LYS A 188 19.58 6.43 -16.76
C LYS A 188 18.39 5.57 -16.42
N VAL A 189 17.28 6.22 -16.12
CA VAL A 189 15.97 5.56 -16.05
C VAL A 189 15.65 5.06 -17.47
N PRO A 190 15.44 3.77 -17.68
CA PRO A 190 14.86 3.30 -18.94
C PRO A 190 13.52 4.01 -19.17
N ASP A 191 13.25 4.41 -20.41
CA ASP A 191 11.95 4.98 -20.77
C ASP A 191 10.92 3.84 -20.76
N TYR A 192 10.17 3.76 -19.66
CA TYR A 192 9.09 2.77 -19.48
C TYR A 192 7.70 3.37 -19.78
N ASP A 193 7.63 4.57 -20.34
CA ASP A 193 6.41 5.09 -20.93
C ASP A 193 6.08 4.30 -22.22
N THR A 194 5.70 3.03 -22.02
CA THR A 194 5.03 2.30 -23.07
C THR A 194 3.71 3.03 -23.38
N PRO A 195 3.46 3.39 -24.66
CA PRO A 195 2.19 4.00 -25.02
C PRO A 195 1.05 3.06 -24.60
N HIS A 196 0.26 3.49 -23.64
CA HIS A 196 -0.90 2.73 -23.21
C HIS A 196 -1.92 2.74 -24.32
N THR A 197 -2.29 1.57 -24.82
CA THR A 197 -3.47 1.44 -25.66
C THR A 197 -4.68 1.52 -24.74
N ALA A 198 -5.53 2.52 -24.99
CA ALA A 198 -6.83 2.60 -24.32
C ALA A 198 -7.57 1.27 -24.57
N GLY A 199 -7.89 0.54 -23.50
CA GLY A 199 -8.63 -0.71 -23.55
C GLY A 199 -10.10 -0.49 -23.18
N ASN A 200 -10.92 -1.51 -23.45
CA ASN A 200 -12.35 -1.50 -23.14
C ASN A 200 -12.71 -2.57 -22.08
N GLY A 201 -11.72 -3.24 -21.49
CA GLY A 201 -11.92 -4.24 -20.45
C GLY A 201 -12.12 -3.61 -19.07
N PRO A 202 -12.61 -4.40 -18.08
CA PRO A 202 -12.83 -3.90 -16.71
C PRO A 202 -11.54 -3.52 -15.99
N GLU A 203 -10.38 -3.95 -16.46
CA GLU A 203 -9.05 -3.52 -16.02
C GLU A 203 -8.74 -2.05 -16.35
N HIS A 204 -9.51 -1.44 -17.25
CA HIS A 204 -9.42 -0.05 -17.67
C HIS A 204 -10.45 0.85 -16.97
N ASP A 205 -11.24 0.31 -16.07
CA ASP A 205 -12.33 1.04 -15.42
C ASP A 205 -11.89 2.31 -14.67
N PHE A 206 -10.62 2.37 -14.21
CA PHE A 206 -10.04 3.54 -13.55
C PHE A 206 -9.24 4.48 -14.47
N ASP A 207 -9.12 4.20 -15.77
CA ASP A 207 -8.34 5.02 -16.71
C ASP A 207 -8.78 6.48 -16.75
N PHE A 208 -10.06 6.74 -16.51
CA PHE A 208 -10.60 8.09 -16.45
C PHE A 208 -9.96 8.95 -15.35
N ASN A 209 -9.40 8.32 -14.31
CA ASN A 209 -8.86 9.01 -13.14
C ASN A 209 -7.34 9.30 -13.27
N LEU A 210 -6.67 8.84 -14.33
CA LEU A 210 -5.25 9.10 -14.56
C LEU A 210 -4.98 10.60 -14.75
N GLY A 211 -3.83 11.06 -14.21
CA GLY A 211 -3.40 12.45 -14.32
C GLY A 211 -3.48 13.22 -13.00
N ARG A 212 -3.45 14.56 -13.11
CA ARG A 212 -3.46 15.45 -11.93
C ARG A 212 -4.79 16.20 -11.84
N TRP A 213 -5.43 16.08 -10.71
CA TRP A 213 -6.75 16.58 -10.41
C TRP A 213 -6.72 17.62 -9.28
N GLN A 214 -7.59 18.61 -9.38
CA GLN A 214 -7.94 19.47 -8.25
C GLN A 214 -9.10 18.82 -7.52
N THR A 215 -8.94 18.57 -6.21
CA THR A 215 -9.94 17.91 -5.40
C THR A 215 -10.57 18.84 -4.37
N ARG A 216 -11.86 18.68 -4.16
CA ARG A 216 -12.62 19.31 -3.07
C ARG A 216 -13.35 18.24 -2.31
N ILE A 217 -13.18 18.23 -1.00
CA ILE A 217 -13.71 17.20 -0.13
C ILE A 217 -14.54 17.83 0.96
N ARG A 218 -15.64 17.16 1.30
CA ARG A 218 -16.40 17.36 2.53
C ARG A 218 -16.43 16.04 3.28
N ALA A 219 -16.00 16.03 4.53
CA ALA A 219 -15.94 14.82 5.35
C ALA A 219 -16.50 15.03 6.73
N VAL A 220 -17.05 13.98 7.32
CA VAL A 220 -17.48 13.90 8.72
C VAL A 220 -16.37 13.22 9.52
N LEU A 221 -15.73 13.95 10.44
CA LEU A 221 -14.61 13.43 11.22
C LEU A 221 -15.02 12.35 12.25
N ASN A 222 -16.28 12.41 12.73
CA ASN A 222 -16.83 11.48 13.71
C ASN A 222 -18.17 10.90 13.23
N PRO A 223 -18.18 9.96 12.29
CA PRO A 223 -19.38 9.59 11.55
C PRO A 223 -20.48 8.87 12.35
N LEU A 224 -20.23 8.44 13.58
CA LEU A 224 -21.25 7.87 14.48
C LEU A 224 -21.60 8.77 15.67
N SER A 225 -21.13 10.01 15.65
CA SER A 225 -21.36 11.00 16.71
C SER A 225 -22.40 12.03 16.26
N ALA A 226 -23.28 12.45 17.15
CA ALA A 226 -24.21 13.54 16.92
C ALA A 226 -23.79 14.79 17.73
N PRO A 227 -23.90 16.00 17.15
CA PRO A 227 -24.26 16.29 15.77
C PRO A 227 -23.13 15.99 14.78
N GLU A 228 -23.48 15.63 13.54
CA GLU A 228 -22.51 15.49 12.47
C GLU A 228 -21.87 16.85 12.13
N VAL A 229 -20.54 16.91 12.13
CA VAL A 229 -19.80 18.11 11.74
C VAL A 229 -19.06 17.85 10.44
N TRP A 230 -19.54 18.47 9.38
CA TRP A 230 -18.91 18.42 8.06
C TRP A 230 -17.75 19.41 7.97
N THR A 231 -16.61 18.90 7.55
CA THR A 231 -15.36 19.65 7.38
C THR A 231 -14.97 19.66 5.92
N ASN A 232 -14.40 20.78 5.45
CA ASN A 232 -13.99 20.93 4.05
C ASN A 232 -12.48 20.85 3.93
N PHE A 233 -12.03 20.15 2.86
CA PHE A 233 -10.63 20.03 2.47
C PHE A 233 -10.49 20.36 0.99
N ARG A 234 -9.29 20.80 0.60
CA ARG A 234 -8.94 21.12 -0.78
C ARG A 234 -7.51 20.71 -1.04
N GLY A 235 -7.24 20.25 -2.24
CA GLY A 235 -5.88 19.89 -2.62
C GLY A 235 -5.79 19.29 -4.00
N THR A 236 -4.83 18.40 -4.17
CA THR A 236 -4.55 17.72 -5.43
C THR A 236 -4.63 16.21 -5.25
N HIS A 237 -5.11 15.56 -6.29
CA HIS A 237 -5.11 14.11 -6.42
C HIS A 237 -4.34 13.76 -7.70
N THR A 238 -3.19 13.08 -7.57
CA THR A 238 -2.37 12.68 -8.70
C THR A 238 -2.41 11.17 -8.84
N VAL A 239 -2.79 10.68 -10.02
CA VAL A 239 -2.95 9.25 -10.29
C VAL A 239 -2.06 8.83 -11.45
N TYR A 240 -1.30 7.78 -11.28
CA TYR A 240 -0.42 7.21 -12.30
C TYR A 240 -0.45 5.69 -12.30
N ARG A 241 -0.20 5.10 -13.47
CA ARG A 241 -0.14 3.63 -13.64
C ARG A 241 1.11 3.04 -13.01
N VAL A 242 0.98 1.81 -12.56
CA VAL A 242 2.07 1.03 -11.96
C VAL A 242 2.41 -0.21 -12.78
N TRP A 243 1.41 -0.99 -13.14
CA TRP A 243 1.56 -2.14 -14.04
C TRP A 243 0.65 -1.89 -15.24
N ASP A 244 1.22 -1.65 -16.39
CA ASP A 244 0.46 -1.43 -17.62
C ASP A 244 -1.01 -1.00 -17.35
N ASP A 245 -1.96 -1.95 -17.39
CA ASP A 245 -3.37 -1.65 -17.17
C ASP A 245 -3.98 -2.28 -15.90
N TRP A 246 -3.15 -2.93 -15.05
CA TRP A 246 -3.63 -3.75 -13.93
C TRP A 246 -3.51 -3.10 -12.56
N ALA A 247 -2.82 -1.99 -12.46
CA ALA A 247 -2.61 -1.28 -11.20
C ALA A 247 -2.38 0.21 -11.42
N ASP A 248 -2.83 1.02 -10.48
CA ASP A 248 -2.50 2.42 -10.39
C ASP A 248 -2.36 2.88 -8.92
N VAL A 249 -1.72 4.03 -8.75
CA VAL A 249 -1.55 4.70 -7.47
C VAL A 249 -2.12 6.11 -7.57
N GLY A 250 -3.04 6.44 -6.69
CA GLY A 250 -3.52 7.79 -6.44
C GLY A 250 -2.86 8.37 -5.20
N GLN A 251 -2.23 9.53 -5.32
CA GLN A 251 -1.70 10.31 -4.22
C GLN A 251 -2.60 11.52 -4.00
N LEU A 252 -3.14 11.64 -2.79
CA LEU A 252 -4.00 12.73 -2.37
C LEU A 252 -3.24 13.60 -1.37
N GLU A 253 -3.11 14.88 -1.68
CA GLU A 253 -2.55 15.90 -0.80
C GLU A 253 -3.58 16.99 -0.58
N VAL A 254 -4.03 17.17 0.66
CA VAL A 254 -5.11 18.10 0.99
C VAL A 254 -4.81 18.91 2.23
N ASP A 255 -5.33 20.13 2.23
CA ASP A 255 -5.31 21.04 3.35
C ASP A 255 -6.73 21.23 3.89
N GLY A 256 -6.85 21.20 5.21
CA GLY A 256 -8.08 21.40 5.94
C GLY A 256 -7.86 22.00 7.32
N PRO A 257 -8.90 22.13 8.13
CA PRO A 257 -8.77 22.69 9.49
C PRO A 257 -7.86 21.87 10.43
N SER A 258 -7.67 20.59 10.15
CA SER A 258 -6.73 19.71 10.87
C SER A 258 -5.27 19.86 10.43
N GLY A 259 -5.00 20.57 9.35
CA GLY A 259 -3.68 20.75 8.76
C GLY A 259 -3.56 20.12 7.39
N HIS A 260 -2.33 19.83 7.01
CA HIS A 260 -1.96 19.13 5.77
C HIS A 260 -2.06 17.62 5.98
N GLU A 261 -2.66 16.92 5.01
CA GLU A 261 -2.85 15.47 5.02
C GLU A 261 -2.40 14.87 3.70
N GLU A 262 -1.74 13.74 3.78
CA GLU A 262 -1.22 12.98 2.64
C GLU A 262 -1.76 11.56 2.72
N ASP A 263 -2.54 11.19 1.73
CA ASP A 263 -3.13 9.86 1.60
C ASP A 263 -2.71 9.20 0.28
N MET A 264 -2.80 7.90 0.21
CA MET A 264 -2.67 7.15 -1.03
C MET A 264 -3.76 6.11 -1.19
N ALA A 265 -4.13 5.86 -2.43
CA ALA A 265 -4.90 4.70 -2.84
C ALA A 265 -4.07 3.86 -3.81
N LEU A 266 -3.81 2.60 -3.46
CA LEU A 266 -3.24 1.61 -4.37
C LEU A 266 -4.39 0.77 -4.91
N ARG A 267 -4.60 0.78 -6.22
CA ARG A 267 -5.67 0.03 -6.89
C ARG A 267 -5.06 -1.10 -7.69
N LEU A 268 -5.46 -2.33 -7.38
CA LEU A 268 -5.00 -3.55 -8.02
C LEU A 268 -6.19 -4.30 -8.62
N TYR A 269 -6.07 -4.70 -9.88
CA TYR A 269 -7.10 -5.49 -10.55
C TYR A 269 -6.85 -6.99 -10.36
N ASP A 270 -7.78 -7.66 -9.70
CA ASP A 270 -7.78 -9.12 -9.54
C ASP A 270 -8.40 -9.76 -10.79
N ARG A 271 -7.53 -10.30 -11.66
CA ARG A 271 -7.93 -10.95 -12.93
C ARG A 271 -8.83 -12.16 -12.73
N LYS A 272 -8.68 -12.86 -11.61
CA LYS A 272 -9.43 -14.09 -11.33
C LYS A 272 -10.88 -13.80 -10.97
N THR A 273 -11.09 -12.77 -10.15
CA THR A 273 -12.44 -12.37 -9.70
C THR A 273 -13.05 -11.28 -10.57
N GLN A 274 -12.25 -10.67 -11.47
CA GLN A 274 -12.62 -9.51 -12.28
C GLN A 274 -13.13 -8.35 -11.40
N GLN A 275 -12.41 -8.06 -10.31
CA GLN A 275 -12.71 -7.01 -9.36
C GLN A 275 -11.47 -6.17 -9.08
N TRP A 276 -11.67 -4.92 -8.77
CA TRP A 276 -10.65 -4.07 -8.22
C TRP A 276 -10.56 -4.20 -6.70
N ARG A 277 -9.34 -4.18 -6.20
CA ARG A 277 -8.98 -4.06 -4.79
C ARG A 277 -8.37 -2.70 -4.57
N VAL A 278 -9.00 -1.88 -3.75
CA VAL A 278 -8.54 -0.53 -3.45
C VAL A 278 -8.04 -0.50 -2.02
N TYR A 279 -6.74 -0.37 -1.86
CA TYR A 279 -6.05 -0.27 -0.57
C TYR A 279 -5.78 1.19 -0.27
N PHE A 280 -5.95 1.60 0.98
CA PHE A 280 -5.70 2.96 1.43
C PHE A 280 -4.62 2.98 2.50
N ALA A 281 -3.81 4.04 2.49
CA ALA A 281 -2.86 4.36 3.54
C ALA A 281 -2.73 5.88 3.68
N ASN A 282 -2.33 6.36 4.85
CA ASN A 282 -2.03 7.76 5.08
C ASN A 282 -0.68 7.94 5.79
N SER A 283 -0.07 9.11 5.62
CA SER A 283 1.26 9.41 6.15
C SER A 283 1.30 9.51 7.69
N ALA A 284 0.15 9.74 8.33
CA ALA A 284 0.06 9.87 9.78
C ALA A 284 0.06 8.52 10.51
N SER A 285 -0.51 7.47 9.88
CA SER A 285 -0.53 6.11 10.45
C SER A 285 0.60 5.24 9.92
N GLY A 286 1.02 5.43 8.66
CA GLY A 286 1.98 4.56 7.98
C GLY A 286 1.53 3.09 7.93
N THR A 287 0.23 2.85 7.82
CA THR A 287 -0.37 1.51 7.76
C THR A 287 -1.26 1.37 6.54
N LEU A 288 -1.24 0.19 5.91
CA LEU A 288 -2.14 -0.14 4.81
C LEU A 288 -3.42 -0.75 5.37
N GLU A 289 -4.56 -0.16 5.01
CA GLU A 289 -5.87 -0.65 5.41
C GLU A 289 -6.28 -1.87 4.56
N PRO A 290 -7.15 -2.75 5.07
CA PRO A 290 -7.74 -3.81 4.27
C PRO A 290 -8.45 -3.25 3.04
N PRO A 291 -8.40 -3.94 1.89
CA PRO A 291 -8.93 -3.38 0.66
C PRO A 291 -10.45 -3.29 0.66
N MET A 292 -10.95 -2.23 0.03
CA MET A 292 -12.30 -2.22 -0.51
C MET A 292 -12.32 -3.04 -1.80
N ILE A 293 -13.33 -3.87 -1.98
CA ILE A 293 -13.49 -4.72 -3.16
C ILE A 293 -14.71 -4.28 -3.94
N GLY A 294 -14.56 -4.15 -5.24
CA GLY A 294 -15.67 -3.70 -6.09
C GLY A 294 -15.39 -3.75 -7.57
N ARG A 295 -16.32 -3.20 -8.34
CA ARG A 295 -16.25 -3.10 -9.80
C ARG A 295 -17.08 -1.93 -10.31
N PHE A 296 -16.91 -1.63 -11.58
CA PHE A 296 -17.76 -0.68 -12.28
C PHE A 296 -18.91 -1.42 -13.00
N LYS A 297 -20.04 -0.77 -13.07
CA LYS A 297 -21.20 -1.20 -13.84
C LYS A 297 -21.95 0.04 -14.35
N GLY A 298 -22.10 0.17 -15.67
CA GLY A 298 -22.84 1.28 -16.27
C GLY A 298 -22.23 2.65 -15.93
N GLY A 299 -20.91 2.76 -15.85
CA GLY A 299 -20.21 4.01 -15.53
C GLY A 299 -20.23 4.39 -14.04
N VAL A 300 -20.66 3.48 -13.15
CA VAL A 300 -20.65 3.68 -11.70
C VAL A 300 -19.78 2.60 -11.04
N GLY A 301 -18.76 3.02 -10.31
CA GLY A 301 -17.92 2.14 -9.50
C GLY A 301 -18.51 2.00 -8.10
N THR A 302 -18.59 0.77 -7.57
CA THR A 302 -19.06 0.53 -6.20
C THR A 302 -18.10 -0.41 -5.49
N PHE A 303 -17.57 0.04 -4.36
CA PHE A 303 -16.59 -0.66 -3.55
C PHE A 303 -17.06 -0.77 -2.11
N VAL A 304 -16.84 -1.91 -1.48
CA VAL A 304 -17.31 -2.16 -0.10
C VAL A 304 -16.24 -2.89 0.72
N PHE A 305 -16.24 -2.65 2.01
CA PHE A 305 -15.55 -3.47 2.99
C PHE A 305 -16.27 -3.43 4.35
N LEU A 306 -15.88 -4.34 5.26
CA LEU A 306 -16.34 -4.36 6.64
C LEU A 306 -15.31 -3.67 7.52
N ASP A 307 -15.78 -2.78 8.39
CA ASP A 307 -14.97 -2.07 9.34
C ASP A 307 -15.58 -2.09 10.75
N GLU A 308 -14.83 -1.59 11.73
CA GLU A 308 -15.29 -1.45 13.10
C GLU A 308 -15.11 0.00 13.58
N ILE A 309 -16.22 0.70 13.81
CA ILE A 309 -16.23 2.08 14.32
C ILE A 309 -16.84 2.08 15.71
N GLY A 310 -16.07 2.51 16.72
CA GLY A 310 -16.57 2.60 18.09
C GLY A 310 -17.07 1.27 18.67
N GLY A 311 -16.45 0.15 18.28
CA GLY A 311 -16.84 -1.20 18.69
C GLY A 311 -18.05 -1.77 17.96
N LYS A 312 -18.52 -1.12 16.90
CA LYS A 312 -19.62 -1.60 16.04
C LYS A 312 -19.09 -1.98 14.67
N THR A 313 -19.42 -3.18 14.22
CA THR A 313 -19.15 -3.57 12.83
C THR A 313 -20.07 -2.80 11.90
N VAL A 314 -19.48 -2.15 10.91
CA VAL A 314 -20.19 -1.38 9.87
C VAL A 314 -19.79 -1.84 8.49
N LEU A 315 -20.69 -1.71 7.53
CA LEU A 315 -20.36 -1.73 6.11
C LEU A 315 -19.90 -0.33 5.70
N VAL A 316 -18.79 -0.23 5.02
CA VAL A 316 -18.34 1.00 4.37
C VAL A 316 -18.47 0.83 2.86
N ARG A 317 -19.00 1.85 2.20
CA ARG A 317 -19.20 1.88 0.75
C ARG A 317 -18.58 3.13 0.16
N ASN A 318 -17.81 2.97 -0.89
CA ASN A 318 -17.35 4.06 -1.77
C ASN A 318 -18.02 3.91 -3.14
N VAL A 319 -18.60 4.99 -3.64
CA VAL A 319 -19.26 5.05 -4.96
C VAL A 319 -18.58 6.11 -5.82
N TRP A 320 -18.12 5.72 -6.99
CA TRP A 320 -17.61 6.58 -8.03
C TRP A 320 -18.70 6.85 -9.08
N SER A 321 -18.97 8.11 -9.37
CA SER A 321 -20.04 8.50 -10.28
C SER A 321 -19.73 9.83 -10.98
N GLY A 322 -20.62 10.31 -11.85
CA GLY A 322 -20.44 11.57 -12.56
C GLY A 322 -19.15 11.63 -13.37
N ILE A 323 -18.69 10.48 -13.86
CA ILE A 323 -17.42 10.31 -14.54
C ILE A 323 -17.50 10.95 -15.92
N THR A 324 -16.59 11.89 -16.17
CA THR A 324 -16.39 12.56 -17.45
C THR A 324 -14.88 12.66 -17.72
N PRO A 325 -14.44 13.05 -18.92
CA PRO A 325 -13.02 13.29 -19.17
C PRO A 325 -12.40 14.41 -18.31
N LYS A 326 -13.20 15.21 -17.60
CA LYS A 326 -12.74 16.39 -16.85
C LYS A 326 -13.18 16.40 -15.38
N SER A 327 -14.00 15.46 -14.96
CA SER A 327 -14.50 15.42 -13.57
C SER A 327 -14.92 14.02 -13.18
N CYS A 328 -14.84 13.74 -11.89
CA CYS A 328 -15.50 12.59 -11.27
C CYS A 328 -15.92 12.94 -9.84
N HIS A 329 -16.79 12.12 -9.29
CA HIS A 329 -17.38 12.29 -7.98
C HIS A 329 -17.26 11.02 -7.17
N GLN A 330 -16.97 11.14 -5.88
CA GLN A 330 -16.95 10.02 -4.94
C GLN A 330 -17.82 10.30 -3.73
N ASP A 331 -18.63 9.31 -3.37
CA ASP A 331 -19.42 9.29 -2.15
C ASP A 331 -18.99 8.12 -1.27
N TRP A 332 -18.67 8.41 -0.02
CA TRP A 332 -18.46 7.38 0.99
C TRP A 332 -19.60 7.42 2.00
N ALA A 333 -20.06 6.25 2.39
CA ALA A 333 -21.13 6.10 3.36
C ALA A 333 -20.88 4.86 4.23
N ILE A 334 -21.42 4.90 5.45
CA ILE A 334 -21.41 3.76 6.38
C ILE A 334 -22.81 3.27 6.64
N SER A 335 -22.93 1.96 6.91
CA SER A 335 -24.17 1.33 7.33
C SER A 335 -23.93 0.47 8.56
N ALA A 336 -24.69 0.72 9.62
CA ALA A 336 -24.65 -0.06 10.86
C ALA A 336 -25.75 -1.13 10.92
N ASP A 337 -26.57 -1.25 9.87
CA ASP A 337 -27.75 -2.13 9.80
C ASP A 337 -27.69 -3.16 8.66
N GLY A 338 -26.47 -3.45 8.19
CA GLY A 338 -26.25 -4.43 7.13
C GLY A 338 -26.62 -3.94 5.73
N GLY A 339 -26.52 -2.64 5.49
CA GLY A 339 -26.75 -2.03 4.16
C GLY A 339 -28.18 -1.58 3.90
N LYS A 340 -29.06 -1.60 4.90
CA LYS A 340 -30.45 -1.15 4.76
C LYS A 340 -30.56 0.37 4.73
N SER A 341 -29.77 1.05 5.55
CA SER A 341 -29.60 2.51 5.54
C SER A 341 -28.14 2.89 5.45
N TRP A 342 -27.86 4.09 4.91
CA TRP A 342 -26.52 4.58 4.67
C TRP A 342 -26.38 6.02 5.14
N VAL A 343 -25.36 6.28 5.94
CA VAL A 343 -25.00 7.62 6.42
C VAL A 343 -23.78 8.10 5.64
N PRO A 344 -23.88 9.18 4.87
CA PRO A 344 -22.75 9.75 4.14
C PRO A 344 -21.66 10.23 5.11
N THR A 345 -20.40 9.95 4.80
CA THR A 345 -19.26 10.33 5.65
C THR A 345 -18.21 11.15 4.90
N TRP A 346 -18.19 11.04 3.58
CA TRP A 346 -17.24 11.73 2.73
C TRP A 346 -17.84 11.95 1.34
N ILE A 347 -17.62 13.13 0.82
CA ILE A 347 -18.02 13.51 -0.54
C ILE A 347 -16.84 14.23 -1.18
N SER A 348 -16.36 13.76 -2.32
CA SER A 348 -15.32 14.45 -3.07
C SER A 348 -15.72 14.70 -4.52
N THR A 349 -15.18 15.77 -5.08
CA THR A 349 -15.27 16.08 -6.49
C THR A 349 -13.89 16.41 -6.99
N ASP A 350 -13.45 15.64 -7.97
CA ASP A 350 -12.20 15.85 -8.68
C ASP A 350 -12.48 16.54 -10.02
N THR A 351 -11.72 17.57 -10.32
CA THR A 351 -11.74 18.26 -11.60
C THR A 351 -10.35 18.27 -12.20
N LEU A 352 -10.21 17.94 -13.48
CA LEU A 352 -8.90 17.89 -14.14
C LEU A 352 -8.22 19.27 -14.04
N GLY A 353 -7.01 19.29 -13.48
CA GLY A 353 -6.18 20.50 -13.43
C GLY A 353 -5.77 20.94 -14.84
N HIS A 354 -5.68 22.24 -15.03
CA HIS A 354 -5.16 22.82 -16.26
C HIS A 354 -3.64 22.86 -16.26
#